data_8cbdd9f536e4f5bd8097be8b481f9ca6
#
_entry.id   8cbdd9f536e4f5bd8097be8b481f9ca6
#
_cell.length_a   1.000
_cell.length_b   1.000
_cell.length_c   1.000
_cell.angle_alpha   90.00
_cell.angle_beta   90.00
_cell.angle_gamma   90.00
#
_symmetry.space_group_name_H-M   'P 1'
#
loop_
_entity.id
_entity.type
_entity.pdbx_description
1 polymer ?
#
loop_
_entity_poly.entity_id
_entity_poly.type
_entity_poly.pdbx_seq_one_letter_code
_entity_poly.pdbx_strand_id
1 'polypeptide(L)'
;MGDNESVVEPIVSPLEESILSTIKKLIGIEENYTQFDVDLIIHINTAFAALAQIGSNLKDSYFITDKNNLWSEYTNDMRVLEPIKTYVYLKTKLIFDPPASSMVIETIKQTIKELEFRIQISAESNDKEET
;
A
#
# COMPACT_ATOMS: atom_id res chain seq x y z
N MET A 1 11.71 6.33 -37.97
CA MET A 1 10.76 6.09 -38.15
C MET A 1 9.86 5.82 -37.09
N GLY A 2 8.97 6.19 -36.96
CA GLY A 2 8.02 6.17 -35.94
C GLY A 2 7.80 4.91 -35.20
N ASP A 3 8.76 4.14 -35.19
CA ASP A 3 8.57 2.93 -34.58
C ASP A 3 8.40 3.03 -33.12
N ASN A 4 8.65 4.09 -32.51
CA ASN A 4 8.49 4.12 -31.10
C ASN A 4 7.09 4.13 -30.66
N GLU A 5 6.16 4.40 -31.47
CA GLU A 5 4.82 4.38 -31.00
C GLU A 5 4.40 2.98 -30.65
N SER A 6 5.00 2.00 -31.18
CA SER A 6 4.61 0.65 -30.85
C SER A 6 5.01 0.26 -29.44
N VAL A 7 5.78 1.11 -28.76
CA VAL A 7 6.27 0.79 -27.47
C VAL A 7 5.41 1.40 -26.36
N VAL A 8 4.36 2.10 -26.72
CA VAL A 8 3.51 2.71 -25.73
C VAL A 8 2.75 1.62 -24.96
N GLU A 9 3.03 1.52 -23.69
CA GLU A 9 2.34 0.52 -22.87
C GLU A 9 0.99 1.05 -22.43
N PRO A 10 0.03 0.16 -22.23
CA PRO A 10 -1.27 0.61 -21.77
C PRO A 10 -1.13 1.27 -20.41
N ILE A 11 -1.88 2.33 -20.20
CA ILE A 11 -1.92 2.98 -18.93
C ILE A 11 -2.84 2.19 -18.02
N VAL A 12 -2.28 1.64 -16.96
CA VAL A 12 -3.05 0.85 -16.01
C VAL A 12 -3.38 1.74 -14.83
N SER A 13 -4.66 1.78 -14.46
CA SER A 13 -5.09 2.53 -13.29
C SER A 13 -4.35 2.00 -12.05
N PRO A 14 -3.92 2.88 -11.14
CA PRO A 14 -3.31 2.40 -9.90
C PRO A 14 -4.17 1.40 -9.15
N LEU A 15 -5.49 1.48 -9.28
CA LEU A 15 -6.39 0.51 -8.65
C LEU A 15 -6.22 -0.89 -9.20
N GLU A 16 -5.77 -1.01 -10.46
CA GLU A 16 -5.60 -2.30 -11.11
C GLU A 16 -4.19 -2.87 -10.94
N GLU A 17 -3.35 -2.20 -10.18
CA GLU A 17 -1.99 -2.67 -9.96
C GLU A 17 -1.93 -3.69 -8.83
N SER A 18 -0.95 -4.59 -8.94
CA SER A 18 -0.70 -5.59 -7.90
C SER A 18 -0.21 -4.93 -6.63
N ILE A 19 -0.78 -5.32 -5.50
CA ILE A 19 -0.35 -4.80 -4.21
C ILE A 19 1.10 -5.19 -3.94
N LEU A 20 1.43 -6.48 -4.11
CA LEU A 20 2.79 -6.95 -3.87
C LEU A 20 3.78 -6.26 -4.79
N SER A 21 3.47 -6.18 -6.09
CA SER A 21 4.37 -5.56 -7.05
C SER A 21 4.60 -4.09 -6.76
N THR A 22 3.55 -3.38 -6.33
CA THR A 22 3.67 -1.98 -5.95
C THR A 22 4.65 -1.81 -4.80
N ILE A 23 4.50 -2.62 -3.76
CA ILE A 23 5.35 -2.50 -2.58
C ILE A 23 6.79 -2.88 -2.92
N LYS A 24 6.98 -3.91 -3.73
CA LYS A 24 8.33 -4.28 -4.17
C LYS A 24 9.00 -3.13 -4.90
N LYS A 25 8.27 -2.49 -5.81
CA LYS A 25 8.80 -1.38 -6.57
C LYS A 25 9.20 -0.22 -5.67
N LEU A 26 8.36 0.10 -4.69
CA LEU A 26 8.64 1.20 -3.78
C LEU A 26 9.84 0.92 -2.87
N ILE A 27 10.05 -0.33 -2.51
CA ILE A 27 11.19 -0.72 -1.69
C ILE A 27 12.47 -0.82 -2.53
N GLY A 28 12.33 -1.06 -3.84
CA GLY A 28 13.48 -1.16 -4.73
C GLY A 28 13.84 -2.59 -5.09
N ILE A 29 12.87 -3.50 -5.06
CA ILE A 29 13.07 -4.90 -5.42
C ILE A 29 12.51 -5.12 -6.80
N GLU A 30 13.28 -5.79 -7.67
CA GLU A 30 12.82 -6.12 -9.01
C GLU A 30 11.64 -7.06 -8.95
N GLU A 31 10.70 -6.88 -9.84
CA GLU A 31 9.48 -7.68 -9.82
C GLU A 31 9.76 -9.16 -10.00
N ASN A 32 10.74 -9.50 -10.83
CA ASN A 32 11.09 -10.91 -11.07
C ASN A 32 11.81 -11.57 -9.92
N TYR A 33 12.30 -10.81 -8.97
CA TYR A 33 13.03 -11.37 -7.85
C TYR A 33 12.04 -11.77 -6.78
N THR A 34 11.84 -13.06 -6.60
CA THR A 34 10.74 -13.56 -5.79
C THR A 34 11.17 -14.13 -4.45
N GLN A 35 12.44 -14.05 -4.11
CA GLN A 35 12.93 -14.67 -2.88
C GLN A 35 12.34 -14.07 -1.63
N PHE A 36 11.95 -12.81 -1.65
CA PHE A 36 11.41 -12.14 -0.48
C PHE A 36 9.89 -12.05 -0.49
N ASP A 37 9.22 -12.66 -1.48
CA ASP A 37 7.78 -12.45 -1.62
C ASP A 37 7.01 -12.92 -0.40
N VAL A 38 7.37 -14.07 0.18
CA VAL A 38 6.66 -14.58 1.35
C VAL A 38 6.80 -13.63 2.53
N ASP A 39 8.02 -13.14 2.77
CA ASP A 39 8.25 -12.21 3.87
C ASP A 39 7.48 -10.91 3.66
N LEU A 40 7.51 -10.40 2.43
CA LEU A 40 6.80 -9.16 2.13
C LEU A 40 5.30 -9.31 2.32
N ILE A 41 4.76 -10.44 1.88
CA ILE A 41 3.32 -10.68 2.04
C ILE A 41 2.93 -10.68 3.51
N ILE A 42 3.77 -11.28 4.37
CA ILE A 42 3.49 -11.27 5.80
C ILE A 42 3.45 -9.84 6.34
N HIS A 43 4.43 -9.03 5.97
CA HIS A 43 4.48 -7.65 6.47
C HIS A 43 3.35 -6.80 5.91
N ILE A 44 3.03 -6.98 4.63
CA ILE A 44 1.92 -6.27 4.00
C ILE A 44 0.61 -6.63 4.72
N ASN A 45 0.41 -7.90 5.00
CA ASN A 45 -0.81 -8.33 5.67
C ASN A 45 -0.89 -7.83 7.11
N THR A 46 0.26 -7.71 7.78
CA THR A 46 0.28 -7.09 9.10
C THR A 46 -0.18 -5.63 9.03
N ALA A 47 0.22 -4.91 7.98
CA ALA A 47 -0.22 -3.54 7.80
C ALA A 47 -1.73 -3.48 7.56
N PHE A 48 -2.28 -4.38 6.75
CA PHE A 48 -3.72 -4.41 6.53
C PHE A 48 -4.47 -4.75 7.81
N ALA A 49 -3.93 -5.63 8.64
CA ALA A 49 -4.55 -5.95 9.93
C ALA A 49 -4.59 -4.72 10.83
N ALA A 50 -3.53 -3.92 10.83
CA ALA A 50 -3.51 -2.69 11.60
C ALA A 50 -4.54 -1.69 11.07
N LEU A 51 -4.69 -1.61 9.76
CA LEU A 51 -5.68 -0.71 9.16
C LEU A 51 -7.09 -1.09 9.56
N ALA A 52 -7.38 -2.38 9.69
CA ALA A 52 -8.72 -2.83 10.05
C ALA A 52 -9.16 -2.30 11.41
N GLN A 53 -8.22 -1.90 12.25
CA GLN A 53 -8.53 -1.41 13.59
C GLN A 53 -8.69 0.10 13.65
N ILE A 54 -8.44 0.80 12.54
CA ILE A 54 -8.40 2.27 12.57
C ILE A 54 -9.78 2.88 12.35
N GLY A 55 -10.57 2.33 11.44
CA GLY A 55 -11.86 2.92 11.13
C GLY A 55 -12.85 1.91 10.62
N SER A 56 -14.13 2.20 10.84
CA SER A 56 -15.20 1.27 10.54
C SER A 56 -15.45 1.11 9.04
N ASN A 57 -15.04 2.10 8.24
CA ASN A 57 -15.28 2.03 6.81
C ASN A 57 -14.15 1.38 6.04
N LEU A 58 -13.10 0.97 6.72
CA LEU A 58 -12.01 0.27 6.06
C LEU A 58 -12.35 -1.21 5.98
N LYS A 59 -11.82 -1.84 4.94
CA LYS A 59 -12.12 -3.25 4.71
C LYS A 59 -11.58 -4.09 5.86
N ASP A 60 -12.44 -4.95 6.38
CA ASP A 60 -12.09 -5.82 7.50
C ASP A 60 -11.53 -7.13 6.97
N SER A 61 -10.55 -7.66 7.67
CA SER A 61 -10.01 -9.00 7.37
C SER A 61 -9.46 -9.15 5.95
N TYR A 62 -9.00 -8.06 5.34
CA TYR A 62 -8.41 -8.15 4.03
C TYR A 62 -6.95 -8.60 4.14
N PHE A 63 -6.54 -9.47 3.23
CA PHE A 63 -5.14 -9.90 3.14
C PHE A 63 -4.85 -10.32 1.70
N ILE A 64 -3.56 -10.33 1.35
CA ILE A 64 -3.14 -10.78 0.03
C ILE A 64 -2.47 -12.13 0.15
N THR A 65 -2.48 -12.89 -0.94
CA THR A 65 -1.85 -14.20 -0.98
C THR A 65 -0.71 -14.26 -1.98
N ASP A 66 -0.75 -13.43 -3.04
CA ASP A 66 0.29 -13.44 -4.05
C ASP A 66 0.21 -12.14 -4.86
N LYS A 67 0.94 -12.11 -5.97
CA LYS A 67 1.02 -10.92 -6.81
C LYS A 67 -0.27 -10.65 -7.58
N ASN A 68 -1.21 -11.55 -7.57
CA ASN A 68 -2.46 -11.36 -8.31
C ASN A 68 -3.49 -10.56 -7.56
N ASN A 69 -3.26 -10.25 -6.29
CA ASN A 69 -4.17 -9.41 -5.52
C ASN A 69 -3.96 -7.95 -5.91
N LEU A 70 -5.03 -7.26 -6.29
CA LEU A 70 -4.98 -5.89 -6.80
C LEU A 70 -5.53 -4.93 -5.77
N TRP A 71 -5.09 -3.67 -5.86
CA TRP A 71 -5.60 -2.65 -4.94
C TRP A 71 -7.11 -2.48 -5.04
N SER A 72 -7.69 -2.73 -6.23
CA SER A 72 -9.14 -2.62 -6.40
C SER A 72 -9.91 -3.63 -5.54
N GLU A 73 -9.26 -4.69 -5.07
CA GLU A 73 -9.90 -5.60 -4.13
C GLU A 73 -10.08 -4.94 -2.77
N TYR A 74 -9.24 -3.98 -2.44
CA TYR A 74 -9.29 -3.30 -1.17
C TYR A 74 -10.18 -2.06 -1.22
N THR A 75 -10.04 -1.24 -2.26
CA THR A 75 -10.84 -0.03 -2.40
C THR A 75 -10.98 0.31 -3.88
N ASN A 76 -12.09 0.98 -4.21
CA ASN A 76 -12.28 1.53 -5.55
C ASN A 76 -12.18 3.05 -5.54
N ASP A 77 -11.83 3.65 -4.42
CA ASP A 77 -11.74 5.10 -4.28
C ASP A 77 -10.28 5.53 -4.31
N MET A 78 -9.90 6.26 -5.37
CA MET A 78 -8.53 6.73 -5.52
C MET A 78 -8.08 7.61 -4.37
N ARG A 79 -9.00 8.33 -3.75
CA ARG A 79 -8.64 9.19 -2.62
C ARG A 79 -8.25 8.38 -1.39
N VAL A 80 -8.86 7.21 -1.25
CA VAL A 80 -8.52 6.30 -0.16
C VAL A 80 -7.22 5.57 -0.46
N LEU A 81 -7.01 5.22 -1.74
CA LEU A 81 -5.88 4.39 -2.14
C LEU A 81 -4.53 5.01 -1.79
N GLU A 82 -4.36 6.31 -2.05
CA GLU A 82 -3.04 6.91 -1.90
C GLU A 82 -2.51 6.83 -0.46
N PRO A 83 -3.27 7.27 0.55
CA PRO A 83 -2.76 7.13 1.93
C PRO A 83 -2.62 5.67 2.36
N ILE A 84 -3.49 4.80 1.89
CA ILE A 84 -3.39 3.38 2.23
C ILE A 84 -2.10 2.78 1.65
N LYS A 85 -1.82 3.09 0.39
CA LYS A 85 -0.63 2.59 -0.28
C LYS A 85 0.64 3.05 0.46
N THR A 86 0.70 4.33 0.81
CA THR A 86 1.84 4.86 1.54
C THR A 86 1.97 4.21 2.91
N TYR A 87 0.86 4.02 3.59
CA TYR A 87 0.86 3.39 4.90
C TYR A 87 1.42 1.97 4.82
N VAL A 88 0.91 1.16 3.89
CA VAL A 88 1.37 -0.22 3.75
C VAL A 88 2.86 -0.26 3.40
N TYR A 89 3.29 0.64 2.51
CA TYR A 89 4.69 0.71 2.14
C TYR A 89 5.58 1.05 3.34
N LEU A 90 5.23 2.08 4.10
CA LEU A 90 6.08 2.52 5.21
C LEU A 90 6.13 1.48 6.34
N LYS A 91 5.00 0.85 6.64
CA LYS A 91 4.97 -0.19 7.66
C LYS A 91 5.85 -1.37 7.24
N THR A 92 5.76 -1.76 5.97
CA THR A 92 6.55 -2.85 5.45
C THR A 92 8.04 -2.51 5.47
N LYS A 93 8.39 -1.30 5.04
CA LYS A 93 9.78 -0.88 4.97
C LYS A 93 10.43 -0.86 6.34
N LEU A 94 9.73 -0.42 7.36
CA LEU A 94 10.32 -0.36 8.71
C LEU A 94 10.79 -1.72 9.20
N ILE A 95 10.10 -2.78 8.81
CA ILE A 95 10.43 -4.12 9.27
C ILE A 95 11.38 -4.82 8.31
N PHE A 96 11.10 -4.70 7.02
CA PHE A 96 11.83 -5.46 6.02
C PHE A 96 13.17 -4.81 5.63
N ASP A 97 13.19 -3.50 5.52
CA ASP A 97 14.37 -2.79 5.04
C ASP A 97 14.49 -1.44 5.75
N PRO A 98 14.72 -1.46 7.06
CA PRO A 98 14.75 -0.21 7.82
C PRO A 98 15.93 0.65 7.42
N PRO A 99 15.76 1.98 7.41
CA PRO A 99 16.88 2.88 7.15
C PRO A 99 17.95 2.75 8.22
N ALA A 100 19.19 3.09 7.86
CA ALA A 100 20.29 3.03 8.81
C ALA A 100 20.22 4.15 9.85
N SER A 101 19.63 5.29 9.47
CA SER A 101 19.60 6.47 10.35
C SER A 101 18.42 6.39 11.31
N SER A 102 18.70 6.50 12.60
CA SER A 102 17.63 6.51 13.61
C SER A 102 16.73 7.72 13.43
N MET A 103 17.27 8.85 12.95
CA MET A 103 16.45 10.02 12.71
C MET A 103 15.44 9.77 11.59
N VAL A 104 15.85 9.07 10.53
CA VAL A 104 14.92 8.73 9.44
C VAL A 104 13.87 7.76 9.94
N ILE A 105 14.26 6.80 10.77
CA ILE A 105 13.29 5.85 11.34
C ILE A 105 12.22 6.60 12.15
N GLU A 106 12.64 7.56 12.97
CA GLU A 106 11.67 8.35 13.76
C GLU A 106 10.75 9.17 12.85
N THR A 107 11.30 9.72 11.78
CA THR A 107 10.48 10.46 10.82
C THR A 107 9.44 9.55 10.18
N ILE A 108 9.83 8.34 9.81
CA ILE A 108 8.88 7.39 9.23
C ILE A 108 7.79 7.02 10.23
N LYS A 109 8.17 6.78 11.48
CA LYS A 109 7.18 6.47 12.52
C LYS A 109 6.20 7.61 12.71
N GLN A 110 6.69 8.84 12.67
CA GLN A 110 5.82 10.00 12.80
C GLN A 110 4.88 10.10 11.60
N THR A 111 5.38 9.86 10.41
CA THR A 111 4.56 9.87 9.21
C THR A 111 3.46 8.80 9.28
N ILE A 112 3.80 7.63 9.77
CA ILE A 112 2.81 6.55 9.93
C ILE A 112 1.70 6.99 10.87
N LYS A 113 2.03 7.65 11.99
CA LYS A 113 1.02 8.13 12.91
C LYS A 113 0.11 9.17 12.25
N GLU A 114 0.69 10.07 11.47
CA GLU A 114 -0.10 11.07 10.77
C GLU A 114 -1.03 10.43 9.75
N LEU A 115 -0.54 9.41 9.07
CA LEU A 115 -1.38 8.70 8.11
C LEU A 115 -2.53 7.99 8.80
N GLU A 116 -2.26 7.36 9.95
CA GLU A 116 -3.31 6.69 10.70
C GLU A 116 -4.42 7.67 11.08
N PHE A 117 -4.03 8.86 11.51
CA PHE A 117 -5.00 9.88 11.89
C PHE A 117 -5.82 10.32 10.69
N ARG A 118 -5.17 10.58 9.56
CA ARG A 118 -5.86 10.99 8.34
C ARG A 118 -6.79 9.91 7.82
N ILE A 119 -6.34 8.67 7.84
CA ILE A 119 -7.15 7.56 7.37
C ILE A 119 -8.38 7.40 8.25
N GLN A 120 -8.21 7.53 9.56
CA GLN A 120 -9.32 7.42 10.49
C GLN A 120 -10.35 8.52 10.25
N ILE A 121 -9.89 9.75 10.05
CA ILE A 121 -10.80 10.86 9.79
C ILE A 121 -11.56 10.66 8.49
N SER A 122 -10.88 10.21 7.45
CA SER A 122 -11.55 9.94 6.16
C SER A 122 -12.61 8.86 6.30
N ALA A 123 -12.31 7.80 7.05
CA ALA A 123 -13.28 6.74 7.27
C ALA A 123 -14.50 7.25 8.02
N GLU A 124 -14.29 8.09 9.01
CA GLU A 124 -15.40 8.66 9.78
C GLU A 124 -16.24 9.61 8.91
N SER A 125 -15.60 10.40 8.06
CA SER A 125 -16.33 11.29 7.17
C SER A 125 -17.20 10.52 6.18
N ASN A 126 -16.66 9.44 5.62
CA ASN A 126 -17.44 8.62 4.70
C ASN A 126 -18.62 7.97 5.40
N ASP A 127 -18.42 7.55 6.64
CA ASP A 127 -19.49 6.97 7.42
C ASP A 127 -20.62 7.97 7.62
N LYS A 128 -20.29 9.22 7.92
CA LYS A 128 -21.28 10.25 8.11
C LYS A 128 -22.02 10.57 6.81
N GLU A 129 -21.33 10.51 5.69
CA GLU A 129 -21.96 10.82 4.42
C GLU A 129 -22.97 9.75 4.00
N GLU A 130 -22.77 8.53 4.46
CA GLU A 130 -23.67 7.45 4.12
C GLU A 130 -24.95 7.46 4.96
N THR A 131 -24.97 8.21 6.02
CA THR A 131 -26.17 8.32 6.85
C THR A 131 -26.95 9.57 6.53
#